data_e9078900506f09c8bbf7186e6fce426f
#
_entry.id   e9078900506f09c8bbf7186e6fce426f
#
_cell.length_a   1.000
_cell.length_b   1.000
_cell.length_c   1.000
_cell.angle_alpha   90.00
_cell.angle_beta   90.00
_cell.angle_gamma   90.00
#
_symmetry.space_group_name_H-M   'P 1'
#
loop_
_entity.id
_entity.type
_entity.pdbx_description
1 polymer ?
#
loop_
_entity_poly.entity_id
_entity_poly.type
_entity_poly.pdbx_seq_one_letter_code
_entity_poly.pdbx_strand_id
1 'polypeptide(L)'
;KPLFAGYRDSETFVTVKHFRVPEALEGKAFTLQEENGQPALYLEEQKVGSAPLGTPITSEDKRIVLELGEWEYGEEPLTLVHQTRAAAVNQLRGRLSVSEQGKATGIIAMSITGAHKGRIRAILDSISETYLLQNIKRMSAEAENSLDFLDEQLPEIKEKLTGAEEKLNAYRLKSESVDLSLETQSVLERLVAIEAKINELKIKESEVSARFTREHPAYRTLIQQRGSLIQEKDELNKQIKELPETQQEVLRLMRDVEVNQEIYVGLLNKVQELRIMKAGTVGSVRIIDKALVQPEPVKPQKSLIAILAAMLGAMGSVGVVLLKAAFNRGIESPEQLEEQGISVYASIPLSEHQQKVDRLEAL
;
A
#
# COMPACT_ATOMS: atom_id res chain seq x y z
N LYS A 1 -8.37 -3.73 -28.42
CA LYS A 1 -8.72 -2.36 -28.80
C LYS A 1 -7.52 -1.75 -29.49
N PRO A 2 -7.66 -1.06 -30.64
CA PRO A 2 -6.55 -0.33 -31.26
C PRO A 2 -6.03 0.73 -30.29
N LEU A 3 -4.75 1.06 -30.36
CA LEU A 3 -4.00 1.98 -29.47
C LEU A 3 -4.70 3.36 -29.31
N PHE A 4 -5.53 3.74 -30.27
CA PHE A 4 -6.22 5.03 -30.35
C PHE A 4 -7.75 4.95 -30.12
N ALA A 5 -8.28 3.81 -29.70
CA ALA A 5 -9.74 3.63 -29.47
C ALA A 5 -10.32 4.49 -28.34
N GLY A 6 -9.50 5.18 -27.54
CA GLY A 6 -9.95 6.14 -26.52
C GLY A 6 -10.48 7.47 -27.05
N TYR A 7 -10.42 7.73 -28.36
CA TYR A 7 -10.89 8.97 -29.03
C TYR A 7 -12.14 8.75 -29.91
N ARG A 8 -12.61 7.51 -30.08
CA ARG A 8 -13.90 7.26 -30.69
C ARG A 8 -14.94 7.30 -29.59
N ASP A 9 -15.90 8.20 -29.73
CA ASP A 9 -17.21 8.05 -29.11
C ASP A 9 -17.75 6.70 -29.59
N SER A 10 -17.63 5.68 -28.76
CA SER A 10 -18.21 4.39 -29.06
C SER A 10 -19.69 4.55 -28.82
N GLU A 11 -20.46 4.57 -29.88
CA GLU A 11 -21.94 4.55 -29.87
C GLU A 11 -22.50 3.33 -29.13
N THR A 12 -21.62 2.40 -28.74
CA THR A 12 -21.99 1.18 -28.03
C THR A 12 -21.66 1.29 -26.55
N PHE A 13 -22.68 1.24 -25.72
CA PHE A 13 -22.58 1.24 -24.25
C PHE A 13 -23.17 -0.05 -23.68
N VAL A 14 -22.46 -0.68 -22.74
CA VAL A 14 -22.95 -1.85 -22.03
C VAL A 14 -22.59 -1.80 -20.56
N THR A 15 -23.55 -2.04 -19.70
CA THR A 15 -23.33 -2.26 -18.26
C THR A 15 -23.46 -3.75 -17.96
N VAL A 16 -22.37 -4.38 -17.52
CA VAL A 16 -22.34 -5.78 -17.09
C VAL A 16 -22.58 -5.82 -15.59
N LYS A 17 -23.71 -6.42 -15.16
CA LYS A 17 -24.04 -6.63 -13.74
C LYS A 17 -23.33 -7.85 -13.18
N HIS A 18 -23.39 -8.95 -13.92
CA HIS A 18 -22.78 -10.21 -13.53
C HIS A 18 -22.21 -10.92 -14.75
N PHE A 19 -20.96 -11.41 -14.64
CA PHE A 19 -20.35 -12.24 -15.67
C PHE A 19 -19.58 -13.35 -14.99
N ARG A 20 -20.07 -14.58 -15.12
CA ARG A 20 -19.45 -15.79 -14.58
C ARG A 20 -19.01 -16.68 -15.73
N VAL A 21 -17.79 -17.17 -15.64
CA VAL A 21 -17.22 -18.16 -16.56
C VAL A 21 -16.51 -19.26 -15.75
N PRO A 22 -16.41 -20.49 -16.27
CA PRO A 22 -15.54 -21.52 -15.70
C PRO A 22 -14.07 -21.06 -15.67
N GLU A 23 -13.32 -21.53 -14.70
CA GLU A 23 -11.89 -21.20 -14.52
C GLU A 23 -11.07 -21.45 -15.79
N ALA A 24 -11.38 -22.53 -16.53
CA ALA A 24 -10.71 -22.86 -17.81
C ALA A 24 -10.96 -21.84 -18.94
N LEU A 25 -11.97 -21.00 -18.81
CA LEU A 25 -12.33 -19.97 -19.80
C LEU A 25 -12.01 -18.54 -19.32
N GLU A 26 -11.47 -18.39 -18.12
CA GLU A 26 -10.97 -17.11 -17.66
C GLU A 26 -9.83 -16.61 -18.55
N GLY A 27 -9.86 -15.34 -18.87
CA GLY A 27 -8.90 -14.69 -19.78
C GLY A 27 -9.23 -14.84 -21.26
N LYS A 28 -10.18 -15.69 -21.64
CA LYS A 28 -10.64 -15.79 -23.04
C LYS A 28 -11.54 -14.60 -23.41
N ALA A 29 -11.50 -14.25 -24.69
CA ALA A 29 -12.30 -13.19 -25.26
C ALA A 29 -13.68 -13.74 -25.70
N PHE A 30 -14.72 -13.16 -25.14
CA PHE A 30 -16.11 -13.39 -25.57
C PHE A 30 -16.56 -12.23 -26.42
N THR A 31 -17.30 -12.50 -27.47
CA THR A 31 -17.86 -11.48 -28.35
C THR A 31 -19.34 -11.31 -28.03
N LEU A 32 -19.76 -10.07 -27.74
CA LEU A 32 -21.15 -9.70 -27.52
C LEU A 32 -21.64 -8.90 -28.74
N GLN A 33 -22.66 -9.37 -29.40
CA GLN A 33 -23.24 -8.72 -30.57
C GLN A 33 -24.75 -8.79 -30.53
N GLU A 34 -25.39 -7.99 -31.35
CA GLU A 34 -26.86 -8.04 -31.52
C GLU A 34 -27.23 -9.09 -32.53
N GLU A 35 -28.19 -9.90 -32.16
CA GLU A 35 -28.81 -10.87 -33.05
C GLU A 35 -30.32 -10.84 -32.87
N ASN A 36 -31.07 -10.51 -33.92
CA ASN A 36 -32.54 -10.41 -33.89
C ASN A 36 -33.10 -9.45 -32.81
N GLY A 37 -32.44 -8.32 -32.56
CA GLY A 37 -32.85 -7.35 -31.55
C GLY A 37 -32.53 -7.73 -30.10
N GLN A 38 -31.68 -8.77 -29.88
CA GLN A 38 -31.30 -9.25 -28.57
C GLN A 38 -29.78 -9.42 -28.45
N PRO A 39 -29.19 -9.21 -27.28
CA PRO A 39 -27.79 -9.48 -27.05
C PRO A 39 -27.50 -10.98 -27.11
N ALA A 40 -26.53 -11.34 -27.92
CA ALA A 40 -26.01 -12.70 -28.07
C ALA A 40 -24.53 -12.77 -27.72
N LEU A 41 -24.16 -13.77 -26.93
CA LEU A 41 -22.79 -14.01 -26.48
C LEU A 41 -22.16 -15.14 -27.28
N TYR A 42 -20.94 -14.91 -27.76
CA TYR A 42 -20.15 -15.89 -28.52
C TYR A 42 -18.80 -16.10 -27.84
N LEU A 43 -18.31 -17.33 -27.90
CA LEU A 43 -16.93 -17.70 -27.56
C LEU A 43 -16.25 -18.19 -28.84
N GLU A 44 -15.21 -17.46 -29.27
CA GLU A 44 -14.62 -17.65 -30.59
C GLU A 44 -15.72 -17.45 -31.67
N GLU A 45 -16.14 -18.45 -32.41
CA GLU A 45 -17.23 -18.36 -33.38
C GLU A 45 -18.50 -19.14 -32.93
N GLN A 46 -18.47 -19.76 -31.74
CA GLN A 46 -19.58 -20.55 -31.23
C GLN A 46 -20.51 -19.70 -30.37
N LYS A 47 -21.82 -19.77 -30.68
CA LYS A 47 -22.86 -19.11 -29.88
C LYS A 47 -22.97 -19.76 -28.50
N VAL A 48 -22.75 -19.00 -27.45
CA VAL A 48 -22.92 -19.42 -26.06
C VAL A 48 -24.40 -19.33 -25.64
N GLY A 49 -25.08 -18.27 -26.05
CA GLY A 49 -26.49 -18.04 -25.76
C GLY A 49 -26.94 -16.64 -26.15
N SER A 50 -28.25 -16.42 -26.13
CA SER A 50 -28.88 -15.10 -26.30
C SER A 50 -30.10 -15.00 -25.40
N ALA A 51 -30.38 -13.78 -24.88
CA ALA A 51 -31.56 -13.53 -24.05
C ALA A 51 -31.96 -12.06 -24.15
N PRO A 52 -33.24 -11.71 -23.93
CA PRO A 52 -33.67 -10.33 -23.86
C PRO A 52 -32.98 -9.56 -22.74
N LEU A 53 -32.85 -8.25 -22.88
CA LEU A 53 -32.26 -7.39 -21.86
C LEU A 53 -32.96 -7.57 -20.49
N GLY A 54 -32.18 -7.68 -19.42
CA GLY A 54 -32.69 -7.94 -18.07
C GLY A 54 -32.84 -9.42 -17.70
N THR A 55 -32.67 -10.34 -18.66
CA THR A 55 -32.54 -11.77 -18.40
C THR A 55 -31.09 -12.23 -18.58
N PRO A 56 -30.59 -13.13 -17.72
CA PRO A 56 -29.23 -13.61 -17.88
C PRO A 56 -29.07 -14.49 -19.13
N ILE A 57 -28.05 -14.19 -19.93
CA ILE A 57 -27.60 -15.05 -21.04
C ILE A 57 -26.84 -16.20 -20.41
N THR A 58 -27.25 -17.44 -20.68
CA THR A 58 -26.65 -18.65 -20.11
C THR A 58 -26.23 -19.62 -21.19
N SER A 59 -25.11 -20.32 -20.99
CA SER A 59 -24.78 -21.48 -21.80
C SER A 59 -25.68 -22.68 -21.51
N GLU A 60 -25.73 -23.66 -22.41
CA GLU A 60 -26.56 -24.87 -22.25
C GLU A 60 -26.23 -25.61 -20.93
N ASP A 61 -24.98 -25.65 -20.55
CA ASP A 61 -24.49 -26.27 -19.28
C ASP A 61 -24.63 -25.33 -18.06
N LYS A 62 -25.17 -24.11 -18.21
CA LYS A 62 -25.36 -23.08 -17.20
C LYS A 62 -24.07 -22.66 -16.47
N ARG A 63 -22.89 -22.98 -17.02
CA ARG A 63 -21.61 -22.60 -16.42
C ARG A 63 -21.17 -21.18 -16.77
N ILE A 64 -21.62 -20.68 -17.94
CA ILE A 64 -21.38 -19.30 -18.36
C ILE A 64 -22.69 -18.55 -18.12
N VAL A 65 -22.62 -17.45 -17.40
CA VAL A 65 -23.77 -16.60 -17.07
C VAL A 65 -23.36 -15.14 -17.26
N LEU A 66 -24.06 -14.43 -18.14
CA LEU A 66 -23.87 -12.98 -18.37
C LEU A 66 -25.18 -12.26 -18.12
N GLU A 67 -25.19 -11.36 -17.15
CA GLU A 67 -26.34 -10.46 -16.90
C GLU A 67 -25.96 -9.04 -17.29
N LEU A 68 -26.72 -8.46 -18.20
CA LEU A 68 -26.56 -7.11 -18.68
C LEU A 68 -27.54 -6.17 -17.95
N GLY A 69 -27.08 -4.97 -17.62
CA GLY A 69 -27.94 -3.90 -17.08
C GLY A 69 -28.51 -3.04 -18.20
N GLU A 70 -27.70 -2.15 -18.71
CA GLU A 70 -28.01 -1.28 -19.82
C GLU A 70 -27.23 -1.75 -21.06
N TRP A 71 -27.85 -1.65 -22.21
CA TRP A 71 -27.30 -2.06 -23.48
C TRP A 71 -27.75 -1.09 -24.57
N GLU A 72 -26.80 -0.43 -25.15
CA GLU A 72 -26.96 0.38 -26.35
C GLU A 72 -25.97 -0.14 -27.38
N TYR A 73 -26.51 -0.71 -28.46
CA TYR A 73 -25.72 -1.40 -29.47
C TYR A 73 -25.31 -0.44 -30.58
N GLY A 74 -24.01 -0.43 -30.87
CA GLY A 74 -23.43 0.18 -32.06
C GLY A 74 -23.13 -0.87 -33.12
N GLU A 75 -22.69 -0.47 -34.29
CA GLU A 75 -22.41 -1.37 -35.42
C GLU A 75 -21.28 -2.38 -35.19
N GLU A 76 -20.42 -2.18 -34.15
CA GLU A 76 -19.26 -3.03 -33.89
C GLU A 76 -19.49 -3.99 -32.70
N PRO A 77 -19.08 -5.29 -32.82
CA PRO A 77 -19.21 -6.24 -31.72
C PRO A 77 -18.31 -5.89 -30.54
N LEU A 78 -18.82 -6.06 -29.32
CA LEU A 78 -18.07 -5.82 -28.08
C LEU A 78 -17.30 -7.05 -27.62
N THR A 79 -16.04 -6.87 -27.24
CA THR A 79 -15.24 -7.94 -26.64
C THR A 79 -15.30 -7.85 -25.12
N LEU A 80 -15.79 -8.92 -24.48
CA LEU A 80 -15.84 -9.12 -23.04
C LEU A 80 -14.77 -10.14 -22.62
N VAL A 81 -14.01 -9.81 -21.59
CA VAL A 81 -12.99 -10.72 -21.02
C VAL A 81 -13.21 -10.78 -19.52
N HIS A 82 -13.49 -11.99 -19.01
CA HIS A 82 -13.46 -12.26 -17.57
C HIS A 82 -12.03 -12.52 -17.15
N GLN A 83 -11.41 -11.55 -16.50
CA GLN A 83 -10.03 -11.66 -16.05
C GLN A 83 -9.94 -12.51 -14.78
N THR A 84 -8.88 -13.33 -14.66
CA THR A 84 -8.56 -13.98 -13.40
C THR A 84 -8.31 -12.93 -12.31
N ARG A 85 -8.62 -13.28 -11.06
CA ARG A 85 -8.34 -12.38 -9.93
C ARG A 85 -6.88 -11.95 -9.88
N ALA A 86 -5.95 -12.89 -10.14
CA ALA A 86 -4.52 -12.61 -10.17
C ALA A 86 -4.14 -11.60 -11.27
N ALA A 87 -4.68 -11.78 -12.49
CA ALA A 87 -4.45 -10.85 -13.60
C ALA A 87 -5.00 -9.44 -13.29
N ALA A 88 -6.21 -9.36 -12.74
CA ALA A 88 -6.83 -8.09 -12.36
C ALA A 88 -6.02 -7.37 -11.26
N VAL A 89 -5.55 -8.11 -10.24
CA VAL A 89 -4.69 -7.56 -9.19
C VAL A 89 -3.37 -7.07 -9.75
N ASN A 90 -2.70 -7.85 -10.61
CA ASN A 90 -1.43 -7.44 -11.21
C ASN A 90 -1.59 -6.22 -12.12
N GLN A 91 -2.66 -6.15 -12.89
CA GLN A 91 -2.99 -4.98 -13.71
C GLN A 91 -3.24 -3.73 -12.85
N LEU A 92 -3.96 -3.90 -11.73
CA LEU A 92 -4.22 -2.81 -10.80
C LEU A 92 -2.93 -2.33 -10.12
N ARG A 93 -2.09 -3.27 -9.65
CA ARG A 93 -0.79 -2.96 -9.03
C ARG A 93 0.15 -2.19 -9.96
N GLY A 94 0.20 -2.54 -11.25
CA GLY A 94 1.02 -1.82 -12.24
C GLY A 94 0.55 -0.38 -12.53
N ARG A 95 -0.69 -0.03 -12.14
CA ARG A 95 -1.27 1.30 -12.35
C ARG A 95 -1.37 2.13 -11.07
N LEU A 96 -1.28 1.49 -9.92
CA LEU A 96 -1.31 2.12 -8.60
C LEU A 96 0.09 2.57 -8.22
N SER A 97 0.24 3.83 -7.89
CA SER A 97 1.46 4.38 -7.28
C SER A 97 1.16 4.75 -5.84
N VAL A 98 2.04 4.34 -4.94
CA VAL A 98 1.95 4.60 -3.50
C VAL A 98 3.27 5.18 -3.04
N SER A 99 3.24 6.33 -2.40
CA SER A 99 4.44 7.01 -1.90
C SER A 99 4.15 7.72 -0.57
N GLU A 100 5.17 7.89 0.25
CA GLU A 100 5.08 8.75 1.43
C GLU A 100 5.17 10.23 0.99
N GLN A 101 4.29 11.06 1.51
CA GLN A 101 4.28 12.50 1.24
C GLN A 101 5.17 13.24 2.26
N GLY A 102 6.39 13.54 1.86
CA GLY A 102 7.42 14.11 2.74
C GLY A 102 8.32 13.04 3.36
N LYS A 103 9.18 13.43 4.31
CA LYS A 103 10.06 12.52 5.05
C LYS A 103 9.49 12.27 6.44
N ALA A 104 9.23 11.03 6.80
CA ALA A 104 8.75 10.60 8.12
C ALA A 104 7.46 11.30 8.58
N THR A 105 6.58 11.65 7.64
CA THR A 105 5.29 12.29 7.95
C THR A 105 4.21 11.27 8.30
N GLY A 106 4.39 10.02 7.88
CA GLY A 106 3.36 8.97 7.98
C GLY A 106 2.17 9.19 7.04
N ILE A 107 2.22 10.21 6.15
CA ILE A 107 1.17 10.48 5.17
C ILE A 107 1.46 9.68 3.91
N ILE A 108 0.53 8.79 3.55
CA ILE A 108 0.62 7.98 2.34
C ILE A 108 -0.22 8.63 1.25
N ALA A 109 0.42 9.00 0.14
CA ALA A 109 -0.22 9.44 -1.08
C ALA A 109 -0.41 8.26 -2.03
N MET A 110 -1.64 8.08 -2.51
CA MET A 110 -1.98 7.06 -3.50
C MET A 110 -2.48 7.72 -4.77
N SER A 111 -2.01 7.24 -5.93
CA SER A 111 -2.47 7.70 -7.21
C SER A 111 -2.68 6.54 -8.19
N ILE A 112 -3.67 6.68 -9.07
CA ILE A 112 -3.97 5.70 -10.12
C ILE A 112 -4.27 6.41 -11.42
N THR A 113 -3.81 5.84 -12.55
CA THR A 113 -4.09 6.37 -13.88
C THR A 113 -5.07 5.48 -14.64
N GLY A 114 -5.98 6.07 -15.39
CA GLY A 114 -6.96 5.33 -16.17
C GLY A 114 -7.80 6.21 -17.08
N ALA A 115 -8.46 5.59 -18.05
CA ALA A 115 -9.26 6.29 -19.07
C ALA A 115 -10.59 6.87 -18.50
N HIS A 116 -11.20 6.21 -17.52
CA HIS A 116 -12.51 6.59 -16.99
C HIS A 116 -12.40 7.24 -15.61
N LYS A 117 -12.72 8.52 -15.53
CA LYS A 117 -12.63 9.34 -14.31
C LYS A 117 -13.39 8.74 -13.12
N GLY A 118 -14.64 8.34 -13.33
CA GLY A 118 -15.48 7.74 -12.27
C GLY A 118 -14.93 6.42 -11.75
N ARG A 119 -14.43 5.56 -12.66
CA ARG A 119 -13.89 4.25 -12.29
C ARG A 119 -12.58 4.35 -11.48
N ILE A 120 -11.65 5.22 -11.89
CA ILE A 120 -10.38 5.40 -11.15
C ILE A 120 -10.62 5.97 -9.75
N ARG A 121 -11.58 6.91 -9.61
CA ARG A 121 -11.99 7.44 -8.32
C ARG A 121 -12.57 6.35 -7.43
N ALA A 122 -13.56 5.59 -7.93
CA ALA A 122 -14.18 4.51 -7.17
C ALA A 122 -13.16 3.42 -6.72
N ILE A 123 -12.20 3.07 -7.59
CA ILE A 123 -11.13 2.13 -7.25
C ILE A 123 -10.27 2.67 -6.10
N LEU A 124 -9.85 3.94 -6.17
CA LEU A 124 -8.98 4.53 -5.17
C LEU A 124 -9.69 4.71 -3.82
N ASP A 125 -10.95 5.17 -3.84
CA ASP A 125 -11.80 5.25 -2.63
C ASP A 125 -11.98 3.86 -2.01
N SER A 126 -12.29 2.82 -2.82
CA SER A 126 -12.43 1.44 -2.34
C SER A 126 -11.14 0.87 -1.74
N ILE A 127 -9.97 1.17 -2.32
CA ILE A 127 -8.67 0.76 -1.75
C ILE A 127 -8.45 1.43 -0.40
N SER A 128 -8.71 2.74 -0.30
CA SER A 128 -8.53 3.51 0.94
C SER A 128 -9.45 3.01 2.04
N GLU A 129 -10.73 2.79 1.74
CA GLU A 129 -11.71 2.25 2.70
C GLU A 129 -11.37 0.82 3.13
N THR A 130 -10.98 -0.04 2.17
CA THR A 130 -10.56 -1.42 2.48
C THR A 130 -9.34 -1.44 3.39
N TYR A 131 -8.36 -0.58 3.12
CA TYR A 131 -7.17 -0.45 3.96
C TYR A 131 -7.51 0.02 5.37
N LEU A 132 -8.37 1.03 5.49
CA LEU A 132 -8.87 1.51 6.78
C LEU A 132 -9.57 0.40 7.57
N LEU A 133 -10.51 -0.33 6.93
CA LEU A 133 -11.24 -1.43 7.55
C LEU A 133 -10.31 -2.59 7.96
N GLN A 134 -9.33 -2.93 7.13
CA GLN A 134 -8.34 -3.96 7.46
C GLN A 134 -7.45 -3.53 8.63
N ASN A 135 -7.06 -2.26 8.71
CA ASN A 135 -6.31 -1.74 9.85
C ASN A 135 -7.11 -1.83 11.14
N ILE A 136 -8.37 -1.39 11.13
CA ILE A 136 -9.27 -1.50 12.28
C ILE A 136 -9.45 -2.96 12.72
N LYS A 137 -9.73 -3.87 11.78
CA LYS A 137 -9.88 -5.29 12.08
C LYS A 137 -8.62 -5.90 12.70
N ARG A 138 -7.45 -5.55 12.17
CA ARG A 138 -6.18 -6.03 12.73
C ARG A 138 -5.97 -5.53 14.15
N MET A 139 -6.19 -4.24 14.41
CA MET A 139 -6.07 -3.68 15.76
C MET A 139 -7.07 -4.29 16.73
N SER A 140 -8.31 -4.51 16.28
CA SER A 140 -9.32 -5.18 17.10
C SER A 140 -8.93 -6.63 17.46
N ALA A 141 -8.40 -7.39 16.50
CA ALA A 141 -7.92 -8.76 16.75
C ALA A 141 -6.69 -8.80 17.68
N GLU A 142 -5.76 -7.83 17.52
CA GLU A 142 -4.62 -7.69 18.43
C GLU A 142 -5.07 -7.35 19.85
N ALA A 143 -6.05 -6.45 19.99
CA ALA A 143 -6.63 -6.12 21.29
C ALA A 143 -7.37 -7.31 21.92
N GLU A 144 -8.08 -8.12 21.13
CA GLU A 144 -8.75 -9.34 21.58
C GLU A 144 -7.77 -10.35 22.16
N ASN A 145 -6.69 -10.68 21.43
CA ASN A 145 -5.65 -11.59 21.93
C ASN A 145 -4.99 -11.08 23.23
N SER A 146 -4.80 -9.76 23.34
CA SER A 146 -4.27 -9.18 24.57
C SER A 146 -5.27 -9.21 25.74
N LEU A 147 -6.56 -9.04 25.45
CA LEU A 147 -7.62 -9.18 26.47
C LEU A 147 -7.70 -10.61 27.00
N ASP A 148 -7.68 -11.62 26.13
CA ASP A 148 -7.71 -13.03 26.53
C ASP A 148 -6.56 -13.35 27.50
N PHE A 149 -5.35 -12.88 27.20
CA PHE A 149 -4.21 -13.02 28.10
C PHE A 149 -4.42 -12.32 29.45
N LEU A 150 -4.97 -11.10 29.45
CA LEU A 150 -5.21 -10.36 30.70
C LEU A 150 -6.36 -10.94 31.52
N ASP A 151 -7.39 -11.47 30.88
CA ASP A 151 -8.51 -12.13 31.55
C ASP A 151 -8.06 -13.43 32.28
N GLU A 152 -6.99 -14.10 31.79
CA GLU A 152 -6.35 -15.23 32.50
C GLU A 152 -5.45 -14.74 33.65
N GLN A 153 -4.76 -13.60 33.51
CA GLN A 153 -3.84 -13.10 34.54
C GLN A 153 -4.52 -12.36 35.69
N LEU A 154 -5.64 -11.69 35.45
CA LEU A 154 -6.34 -10.87 36.44
C LEU A 154 -6.80 -11.68 37.67
N PRO A 155 -7.40 -12.88 37.56
CA PRO A 155 -7.77 -13.71 38.71
C PRO A 155 -6.57 -14.13 39.56
N GLU A 156 -5.44 -14.49 38.91
CA GLU A 156 -4.18 -14.88 39.59
C GLU A 156 -3.63 -13.74 40.46
N ILE A 157 -3.56 -12.53 39.87
CA ILE A 157 -3.08 -11.35 40.59
C ILE A 157 -4.04 -10.97 41.73
N LYS A 158 -5.35 -11.09 41.53
CA LYS A 158 -6.34 -10.84 42.56
C LYS A 158 -6.18 -11.81 43.74
N GLU A 159 -5.93 -13.09 43.47
CA GLU A 159 -5.68 -14.10 44.48
C GLU A 159 -4.40 -13.81 45.27
N LYS A 160 -3.33 -13.41 44.55
CA LYS A 160 -2.07 -12.99 45.21
C LYS A 160 -2.26 -11.76 46.09
N LEU A 161 -3.04 -10.77 45.65
CA LEU A 161 -3.38 -9.60 46.44
C LEU A 161 -4.12 -10.00 47.72
N THR A 162 -5.22 -10.77 47.60
CA THR A 162 -6.00 -11.23 48.76
C THR A 162 -5.14 -12.02 49.73
N GLY A 163 -4.32 -12.96 49.24
CA GLY A 163 -3.40 -13.73 50.08
C GLY A 163 -2.32 -12.89 50.76
N ALA A 164 -1.84 -11.79 50.10
CA ALA A 164 -0.91 -10.85 50.70
C ALA A 164 -1.58 -10.01 51.82
N GLU A 165 -2.80 -9.53 51.59
CA GLU A 165 -3.61 -8.79 52.57
C GLU A 165 -3.89 -9.65 53.84
N GLU A 166 -4.27 -10.91 53.65
CA GLU A 166 -4.51 -11.86 54.74
C GLU A 166 -3.24 -12.06 55.58
N LYS A 167 -2.09 -12.24 54.94
CA LYS A 167 -0.80 -12.39 55.64
C LYS A 167 -0.41 -11.15 56.43
N LEU A 168 -0.57 -9.97 55.82
CA LEU A 168 -0.28 -8.70 56.51
C LEU A 168 -1.22 -8.50 57.72
N ASN A 169 -2.51 -8.77 57.56
CA ASN A 169 -3.47 -8.66 58.64
C ASN A 169 -3.20 -9.68 59.77
N ALA A 170 -2.88 -10.94 59.44
CA ALA A 170 -2.50 -11.95 60.43
C ALA A 170 -1.22 -11.54 61.21
N TYR A 171 -0.26 -10.91 60.52
CA TYR A 171 0.97 -10.42 61.20
C TYR A 171 0.66 -9.23 62.11
N ARG A 172 -0.15 -8.26 61.68
CA ARG A 172 -0.59 -7.09 62.48
C ARG A 172 -1.34 -7.49 63.75
N LEU A 173 -2.11 -8.58 63.69
CA LEU A 173 -2.79 -9.12 64.87
C LEU A 173 -1.85 -9.79 65.91
N LYS A 174 -0.67 -10.28 65.45
CA LYS A 174 0.30 -10.93 66.32
C LYS A 174 1.32 -9.99 66.89
N SER A 175 1.66 -8.92 66.17
CA SER A 175 2.73 -7.99 66.54
C SER A 175 2.12 -6.65 66.94
N GLU A 176 2.44 -6.14 68.13
CA GLU A 176 2.13 -4.77 68.49
C GLU A 176 2.64 -3.84 67.38
N SER A 177 1.82 -2.89 66.94
CA SER A 177 2.02 -2.04 65.77
C SER A 177 3.48 -1.59 65.56
N VAL A 178 4.12 -2.08 64.50
CA VAL A 178 5.45 -1.63 64.09
C VAL A 178 5.22 -0.42 63.19
N ASP A 179 5.51 0.75 63.71
CA ASP A 179 5.57 1.99 62.95
C ASP A 179 6.82 2.00 62.07
N LEU A 180 6.64 2.14 60.75
CA LEU A 180 7.74 2.29 59.83
C LEU A 180 8.28 3.72 59.87
N SER A 181 9.58 3.88 59.90
CA SER A 181 10.19 5.22 59.74
C SER A 181 9.91 5.79 58.35
N LEU A 182 9.91 7.10 58.22
CA LEU A 182 9.74 7.78 56.92
C LEU A 182 10.73 7.30 55.85
N GLU A 183 11.96 6.99 56.27
CA GLU A 183 13.00 6.44 55.40
C GLU A 183 12.64 5.07 54.87
N THR A 184 12.14 4.17 55.73
CA THR A 184 11.69 2.82 55.37
C THR A 184 10.45 2.90 54.45
N GLN A 185 9.57 3.84 54.69
CA GLN A 185 8.40 4.08 53.81
C GLN A 185 8.81 4.55 52.41
N SER A 186 9.81 5.44 52.31
CA SER A 186 10.34 5.88 51.02
C SER A 186 11.01 4.73 50.24
N VAL A 187 11.71 3.84 50.93
CA VAL A 187 12.29 2.63 50.31
C VAL A 187 11.17 1.71 49.79
N LEU A 188 10.10 1.54 50.56
CA LEU A 188 8.94 0.76 50.13
C LEU A 188 8.30 1.33 48.85
N GLU A 189 8.00 2.64 48.83
CA GLU A 189 7.39 3.30 47.66
C GLU A 189 8.28 3.14 46.41
N ARG A 190 9.59 3.31 46.53
CA ARG A 190 10.53 3.09 45.42
C ARG A 190 10.53 1.64 44.96
N LEU A 191 10.52 0.68 45.89
CA LEU A 191 10.53 -0.74 45.56
C LEU A 191 9.24 -1.15 44.83
N VAL A 192 8.08 -0.67 45.28
CA VAL A 192 6.78 -0.87 44.65
C VAL A 192 6.79 -0.31 43.21
N ALA A 193 7.25 0.93 43.02
CA ALA A 193 7.34 1.56 41.73
C ALA A 193 8.24 0.79 40.75
N ILE A 194 9.39 0.27 41.23
CA ILE A 194 10.29 -0.55 40.43
C ILE A 194 9.64 -1.88 40.04
N GLU A 195 8.99 -2.56 40.98
CA GLU A 195 8.33 -3.85 40.70
C GLU A 195 7.15 -3.68 39.75
N ALA A 196 6.34 -2.64 39.90
CA ALA A 196 5.28 -2.28 38.94
C ALA A 196 5.86 -2.05 37.54
N LYS A 197 6.97 -1.32 37.45
CA LYS A 197 7.65 -1.05 36.17
C LYS A 197 8.25 -2.30 35.52
N ILE A 198 8.84 -3.18 36.32
CA ILE A 198 9.34 -4.49 35.84
C ILE A 198 8.17 -5.31 35.27
N ASN A 199 7.01 -5.31 35.93
CA ASN A 199 5.83 -6.01 35.45
C ASN A 199 5.28 -5.40 34.16
N GLU A 200 5.20 -4.07 34.07
CA GLU A 200 4.83 -3.37 32.82
C GLU A 200 5.75 -3.78 31.65
N LEU A 201 7.07 -3.77 31.88
CA LEU A 201 8.05 -4.21 30.87
C LEU A 201 7.90 -5.67 30.48
N LYS A 202 7.51 -6.54 31.42
CA LYS A 202 7.24 -7.96 31.17
C LYS A 202 6.02 -8.16 30.26
N ILE A 203 4.98 -7.37 30.44
CA ILE A 203 3.80 -7.37 29.57
C ILE A 203 4.19 -6.89 28.16
N LYS A 204 4.92 -5.77 28.07
CA LYS A 204 5.47 -5.25 26.81
C LYS A 204 6.39 -6.24 26.09
N GLU A 205 7.20 -6.98 26.86
CA GLU A 205 8.05 -8.03 26.31
C GLU A 205 7.21 -9.14 25.66
N SER A 206 6.12 -9.55 26.29
CA SER A 206 5.17 -10.53 25.71
C SER A 206 4.56 -10.02 24.41
N GLU A 207 4.09 -8.77 24.36
CA GLU A 207 3.54 -8.13 23.16
C GLU A 207 4.58 -8.05 22.01
N VAL A 208 5.82 -7.64 22.35
CA VAL A 208 6.91 -7.48 21.37
C VAL A 208 7.40 -8.85 20.87
N SER A 209 7.48 -9.86 21.74
CA SER A 209 7.91 -11.21 21.36
C SER A 209 6.97 -11.91 20.39
N ALA A 210 5.69 -11.54 20.39
CA ALA A 210 4.72 -12.04 19.43
C ALA A 210 4.93 -11.51 18.00
N ARG A 211 5.66 -10.37 17.85
CA ARG A 211 5.84 -9.68 16.56
C ARG A 211 7.29 -9.68 16.07
N PHE A 212 8.24 -9.76 16.97
CA PHE A 212 9.68 -9.59 16.68
C PHE A 212 10.51 -10.74 17.27
N THR A 213 11.60 -11.05 16.61
CA THR A 213 12.60 -11.99 17.11
C THR A 213 13.41 -11.41 18.29
N ARG A 214 14.07 -12.28 19.05
CA ARG A 214 14.90 -11.87 20.21
C ARG A 214 16.08 -10.97 19.84
N GLU A 215 16.53 -10.99 18.60
CA GLU A 215 17.61 -10.14 18.08
C GLU A 215 17.16 -8.73 17.69
N HIS A 216 15.85 -8.52 17.60
CA HIS A 216 15.29 -7.22 17.20
C HIS A 216 15.67 -6.11 18.21
N PRO A 217 16.09 -4.92 17.76
CA PRO A 217 16.50 -3.84 18.65
C PRO A 217 15.46 -3.48 19.73
N ALA A 218 14.18 -3.45 19.38
CA ALA A 218 13.11 -3.15 20.34
C ALA A 218 13.04 -4.19 21.47
N TYR A 219 13.18 -5.50 21.17
CA TYR A 219 13.22 -6.55 22.19
C TYR A 219 14.43 -6.40 23.08
N ARG A 220 15.62 -6.21 22.51
CA ARG A 220 16.88 -6.02 23.27
C ARG A 220 16.82 -4.82 24.21
N THR A 221 16.25 -3.70 23.77
CA THR A 221 16.06 -2.50 24.60
C THR A 221 15.18 -2.78 25.82
N LEU A 222 14.06 -3.50 25.65
CA LEU A 222 13.19 -3.89 26.78
C LEU A 222 13.91 -4.77 27.80
N ILE A 223 14.67 -5.78 27.34
CA ILE A 223 15.47 -6.64 28.22
C ILE A 223 16.54 -5.85 28.98
N GLN A 224 17.19 -4.90 28.32
CA GLN A 224 18.19 -4.03 28.96
C GLN A 224 17.55 -3.15 30.04
N GLN A 225 16.43 -2.49 29.73
CA GLN A 225 15.69 -1.67 30.69
C GLN A 225 15.23 -2.48 31.91
N ARG A 226 14.68 -3.69 31.67
CA ARG A 226 14.29 -4.60 32.75
C ARG A 226 15.49 -5.02 33.60
N GLY A 227 16.64 -5.30 32.97
CA GLY A 227 17.87 -5.64 33.67
C GLY A 227 18.36 -4.54 34.62
N SER A 228 18.31 -3.28 34.17
CA SER A 228 18.67 -2.12 35.00
C SER A 228 17.76 -1.97 36.21
N LEU A 229 16.45 -2.16 36.04
CA LEU A 229 15.47 -2.10 37.15
C LEU A 229 15.65 -3.25 38.14
N ILE A 230 16.04 -4.46 37.69
CA ILE A 230 16.34 -5.57 38.55
C ILE A 230 17.58 -5.25 39.42
N GLN A 231 18.62 -4.64 38.86
CA GLN A 231 19.77 -4.20 39.61
C GLN A 231 19.44 -3.16 40.69
N GLU A 232 18.60 -2.15 40.32
CA GLU A 232 18.12 -1.15 41.28
C GLU A 232 17.32 -1.80 42.42
N LYS A 233 16.42 -2.76 42.08
CA LYS A 233 15.68 -3.54 43.06
C LYS A 233 16.62 -4.28 44.03
N ASP A 234 17.69 -4.89 43.50
CA ASP A 234 18.65 -5.63 44.34
C ASP A 234 19.44 -4.71 45.29
N GLU A 235 19.76 -3.48 44.89
CA GLU A 235 20.35 -2.48 45.78
C GLU A 235 19.39 -2.08 46.90
N LEU A 236 18.11 -1.82 46.60
CA LEU A 236 17.12 -1.52 47.64
C LEU A 236 16.92 -2.72 48.58
N ASN A 237 16.93 -3.95 48.09
CA ASN A 237 16.84 -5.14 48.92
C ASN A 237 18.06 -5.30 49.86
N LYS A 238 19.25 -4.82 49.49
CA LYS A 238 20.41 -4.78 50.41
C LYS A 238 20.19 -3.83 51.58
N GLN A 239 19.64 -2.63 51.28
CA GLN A 239 19.29 -1.65 52.33
C GLN A 239 18.24 -2.20 53.29
N ILE A 240 17.25 -2.93 52.80
CA ILE A 240 16.22 -3.57 53.64
C ILE A 240 16.84 -4.61 54.57
N LYS A 241 17.85 -5.36 54.17
CA LYS A 241 18.56 -6.36 55.01
C LYS A 241 19.29 -5.75 56.22
N GLU A 242 19.55 -4.45 56.20
CA GLU A 242 20.20 -3.74 57.32
C GLU A 242 19.18 -3.34 58.41
N LEU A 243 17.85 -3.45 58.16
CA LEU A 243 16.81 -3.15 59.13
C LEU A 243 16.61 -4.27 60.16
N PRO A 244 16.02 -3.99 61.37
CA PRO A 244 15.62 -5.03 62.33
C PRO A 244 14.66 -6.06 61.70
N GLU A 245 14.77 -7.33 62.10
CA GLU A 245 13.97 -8.45 61.51
C GLU A 245 12.45 -8.18 61.50
N THR A 246 11.93 -7.59 62.57
CA THR A 246 10.50 -7.24 62.68
C THR A 246 10.07 -6.22 61.63
N GLN A 247 10.94 -5.22 61.36
CA GLN A 247 10.68 -4.20 60.31
C GLN A 247 10.84 -4.78 58.92
N GLN A 248 11.82 -5.68 58.72
CA GLN A 248 11.97 -6.37 57.43
C GLN A 248 10.70 -7.18 57.08
N GLU A 249 10.12 -7.89 58.01
CA GLU A 249 8.95 -8.72 57.78
C GLU A 249 7.70 -7.90 57.50
N VAL A 250 7.46 -6.80 58.26
CA VAL A 250 6.36 -5.87 58.00
C VAL A 250 6.53 -5.22 56.61
N LEU A 251 7.72 -4.75 56.30
CA LEU A 251 8.02 -4.13 54.99
C LEU A 251 7.78 -5.10 53.85
N ARG A 252 8.19 -6.36 54.00
CA ARG A 252 7.97 -7.42 53.02
C ARG A 252 6.48 -7.66 52.79
N LEU A 253 5.69 -7.77 53.82
CA LEU A 253 4.26 -8.00 53.73
C LEU A 253 3.51 -6.78 53.13
N MET A 254 3.87 -5.58 53.55
CA MET A 254 3.32 -4.35 52.96
C MET A 254 3.67 -4.21 51.49
N ARG A 255 4.94 -4.46 51.12
CA ARG A 255 5.37 -4.50 49.73
C ARG A 255 4.53 -5.46 48.91
N ASP A 256 4.33 -6.70 49.40
CA ASP A 256 3.59 -7.70 48.66
C ASP A 256 2.13 -7.28 48.44
N VAL A 257 1.50 -6.56 49.35
CA VAL A 257 0.17 -5.99 49.19
C VAL A 257 0.21 -4.86 48.16
N GLU A 258 1.06 -3.84 48.37
CA GLU A 258 1.09 -2.65 47.50
C GLU A 258 1.50 -2.98 46.05
N VAL A 259 2.47 -3.88 45.86
CA VAL A 259 2.87 -4.34 44.51
C VAL A 259 1.71 -5.05 43.80
N ASN A 260 1.05 -6.01 44.48
CA ASN A 260 -0.05 -6.71 43.84
C ASN A 260 -1.26 -5.80 43.61
N GLN A 261 -1.50 -4.82 44.47
CA GLN A 261 -2.55 -3.82 44.30
C GLN A 261 -2.24 -2.91 43.07
N GLU A 262 -1.01 -2.40 42.95
CA GLU A 262 -0.59 -1.54 41.81
C GLU A 262 -0.68 -2.33 40.50
N ILE A 263 -0.20 -3.59 40.48
CA ILE A 263 -0.30 -4.47 39.31
C ILE A 263 -1.77 -4.72 38.95
N TYR A 264 -2.63 -5.03 39.93
CA TYR A 264 -4.06 -5.29 39.70
C TYR A 264 -4.76 -4.08 39.07
N VAL A 265 -4.54 -2.88 39.63
CA VAL A 265 -5.10 -1.62 39.10
C VAL A 265 -4.56 -1.32 37.71
N GLY A 266 -3.26 -1.51 37.51
CA GLY A 266 -2.62 -1.35 36.18
C GLY A 266 -3.21 -2.28 35.12
N LEU A 267 -3.44 -3.55 35.46
CA LEU A 267 -4.07 -4.53 34.56
C LEU A 267 -5.54 -4.16 34.25
N LEU A 268 -6.31 -3.70 35.26
CA LEU A 268 -7.68 -3.25 35.05
C LEU A 268 -7.73 -2.07 34.08
N ASN A 269 -6.85 -1.09 34.24
CA ASN A 269 -6.74 0.06 33.32
C ASN A 269 -6.41 -0.41 31.91
N LYS A 270 -5.48 -1.38 31.77
CA LYS A 270 -5.12 -1.94 30.46
C LYS A 270 -6.27 -2.70 29.81
N VAL A 271 -7.04 -3.46 30.58
CA VAL A 271 -8.27 -4.11 30.09
C VAL A 271 -9.28 -3.09 29.57
N GLN A 272 -9.47 -1.96 30.27
CA GLN A 272 -10.38 -0.90 29.80
C GLN A 272 -9.88 -0.29 28.46
N GLU A 273 -8.59 0.03 28.36
CA GLU A 273 -7.99 0.54 27.13
C GLU A 273 -8.20 -0.43 25.95
N LEU A 274 -7.90 -1.73 26.18
CA LEU A 274 -8.03 -2.76 25.15
C LEU A 274 -9.48 -3.02 24.75
N ARG A 275 -10.44 -2.92 25.68
CA ARG A 275 -11.87 -3.01 25.37
C ARG A 275 -12.33 -1.91 24.44
N ILE A 276 -11.83 -0.67 24.63
CA ILE A 276 -12.10 0.47 23.74
C ILE A 276 -11.51 0.19 22.34
N MET A 277 -10.28 -0.32 22.27
CA MET A 277 -9.64 -0.68 20.99
C MET A 277 -10.38 -1.83 20.29
N LYS A 278 -10.80 -2.88 21.02
CA LYS A 278 -11.59 -4.00 20.47
C LYS A 278 -12.93 -3.53 19.90
N ALA A 279 -13.56 -2.52 20.49
CA ALA A 279 -14.82 -1.95 20.00
C ALA A 279 -14.68 -1.30 18.61
N GLY A 280 -13.46 -1.22 18.05
CA GLY A 280 -13.21 -0.81 16.66
C GLY A 280 -13.45 0.67 16.38
N THR A 281 -13.52 1.50 17.42
CA THR A 281 -13.79 2.94 17.27
C THR A 281 -12.52 3.77 16.97
N VAL A 282 -11.33 3.21 17.22
CA VAL A 282 -10.06 3.91 17.07
C VAL A 282 -9.11 3.10 16.19
N GLY A 283 -8.84 3.60 14.99
CA GLY A 283 -7.79 3.09 14.12
C GLY A 283 -6.56 3.98 14.17
N SER A 284 -5.38 3.41 13.91
CA SER A 284 -4.14 4.20 13.76
C SER A 284 -4.03 4.92 12.40
N VAL A 285 -4.99 4.64 11.50
CA VAL A 285 -5.06 5.20 10.14
C VAL A 285 -6.35 5.97 9.97
N ARG A 286 -6.27 7.09 9.27
CA ARG A 286 -7.44 7.87 8.83
C ARG A 286 -7.29 8.28 7.38
N ILE A 287 -8.40 8.36 6.68
CA ILE A 287 -8.44 8.96 5.34
C ILE A 287 -8.41 10.49 5.52
N ILE A 288 -7.37 11.14 5.01
CA ILE A 288 -7.22 12.60 5.06
C ILE A 288 -8.09 13.21 3.96
N ASP A 289 -7.91 12.73 2.71
CA ASP A 289 -8.62 13.23 1.55
C ASP A 289 -9.24 12.07 0.76
N LYS A 290 -10.44 12.29 0.24
CA LYS A 290 -11.07 11.37 -0.73
C LYS A 290 -10.40 11.49 -2.10
N ALA A 291 -10.54 10.47 -2.93
CA ALA A 291 -9.97 10.47 -4.26
C ALA A 291 -10.47 11.64 -5.12
N LEU A 292 -9.54 12.46 -5.56
CA LEU A 292 -9.78 13.59 -6.47
C LEU A 292 -9.25 13.25 -7.85
N VAL A 293 -10.05 13.50 -8.88
CA VAL A 293 -9.65 13.30 -10.27
C VAL A 293 -9.15 14.61 -10.82
N GLN A 294 -7.92 14.60 -11.34
CA GLN A 294 -7.35 15.79 -11.99
C GLN A 294 -8.19 16.13 -13.24
N PRO A 295 -8.50 17.42 -13.44
CA PRO A 295 -9.31 17.86 -14.59
C PRO A 295 -8.62 17.62 -15.93
N GLU A 296 -7.27 17.76 -15.96
CA GLU A 296 -6.47 17.57 -17.15
C GLU A 296 -5.92 16.15 -17.29
N PRO A 297 -5.90 15.57 -18.50
CA PRO A 297 -5.34 14.25 -18.73
C PRO A 297 -3.80 14.29 -18.61
N VAL A 298 -3.24 13.37 -17.80
CA VAL A 298 -1.79 13.22 -17.60
C VAL A 298 -1.09 12.53 -18.78
N LYS A 299 -1.83 11.80 -19.62
CA LYS A 299 -1.34 11.11 -20.85
C LYS A 299 -2.41 11.20 -21.95
N PRO A 300 -2.01 11.30 -23.25
CA PRO A 300 -0.64 11.46 -23.74
C PRO A 300 -0.08 12.87 -23.50
N GLN A 301 1.23 12.98 -23.27
CA GLN A 301 1.90 14.27 -23.12
C GLN A 301 2.10 14.92 -24.49
N LYS A 302 1.14 15.74 -24.91
CA LYS A 302 1.08 16.34 -26.25
C LYS A 302 2.35 17.15 -26.60
N SER A 303 2.89 17.90 -25.65
CA SER A 303 4.11 18.69 -25.82
C SER A 303 5.35 17.82 -26.09
N LEU A 304 5.51 16.73 -25.35
CA LEU A 304 6.65 15.81 -25.53
C LEU A 304 6.57 15.08 -26.89
N ILE A 305 5.36 14.68 -27.29
CA ILE A 305 5.14 14.05 -28.61
C ILE A 305 5.46 15.04 -29.73
N ALA A 306 5.04 16.30 -29.60
CA ALA A 306 5.33 17.34 -30.61
C ALA A 306 6.85 17.61 -30.74
N ILE A 307 7.58 17.68 -29.61
CA ILE A 307 9.04 17.87 -29.62
C ILE A 307 9.74 16.67 -30.28
N LEU A 308 9.35 15.43 -29.90
CA LEU A 308 9.92 14.22 -30.50
C LEU A 308 9.63 14.14 -31.99
N ALA A 309 8.42 14.47 -32.45
CA ALA A 309 8.07 14.50 -33.86
C ALA A 309 8.87 15.53 -34.63
N ALA A 310 9.07 16.73 -34.07
CA ALA A 310 9.91 17.76 -34.67
C ALA A 310 11.40 17.33 -34.80
N MET A 311 11.95 16.70 -33.74
CA MET A 311 13.32 16.17 -33.78
C MET A 311 13.49 15.06 -34.83
N LEU A 312 12.57 14.12 -34.89
CA LEU A 312 12.59 13.03 -35.88
C LEU A 312 12.41 13.57 -37.28
N GLY A 313 11.54 14.57 -37.47
CA GLY A 313 11.39 15.28 -38.77
C GLY A 313 12.66 15.99 -39.20
N ALA A 314 13.32 16.71 -38.29
CA ALA A 314 14.59 17.38 -38.58
C ALA A 314 15.70 16.37 -38.94
N MET A 315 15.85 15.28 -38.15
CA MET A 315 16.81 14.22 -38.49
C MET A 315 16.50 13.55 -39.82
N GLY A 316 15.21 13.27 -40.07
CA GLY A 316 14.79 12.72 -41.38
C GLY A 316 15.10 13.62 -42.55
N SER A 317 14.89 14.93 -42.43
CA SER A 317 15.19 15.89 -43.49
C SER A 317 16.70 15.97 -43.80
N VAL A 318 17.55 15.99 -42.76
CA VAL A 318 19.02 15.93 -42.94
C VAL A 318 19.42 14.62 -43.60
N GLY A 319 18.84 13.48 -43.19
CA GLY A 319 19.09 12.17 -43.78
C GLY A 319 18.73 12.14 -45.28
N VAL A 320 17.60 12.71 -45.69
CA VAL A 320 17.19 12.81 -47.09
C VAL A 320 18.14 13.70 -47.91
N VAL A 321 18.58 14.84 -47.34
CA VAL A 321 19.55 15.72 -48.00
C VAL A 321 20.89 15.02 -48.21
N LEU A 322 21.39 14.32 -47.17
CA LEU A 322 22.65 13.56 -47.26
C LEU A 322 22.56 12.40 -48.26
N LEU A 323 21.46 11.68 -48.29
CA LEU A 323 21.21 10.63 -49.28
C LEU A 323 21.17 11.21 -50.69
N LYS A 324 20.47 12.34 -50.91
CA LYS A 324 20.43 13.00 -52.22
C LYS A 324 21.82 13.49 -52.64
N ALA A 325 22.60 14.03 -51.72
CA ALA A 325 23.98 14.43 -51.98
C ALA A 325 24.89 13.24 -52.32
N ALA A 326 24.71 12.09 -51.63
CA ALA A 326 25.47 10.86 -51.87
C ALA A 326 25.17 10.22 -53.24
N PHE A 327 23.90 10.31 -53.70
CA PHE A 327 23.48 9.78 -55.01
C PHE A 327 23.75 10.74 -56.19
N ASN A 328 23.76 12.05 -55.94
CA ASN A 328 24.11 13.05 -56.94
C ASN A 328 25.61 13.39 -56.89
N ARG A 329 26.45 12.44 -57.24
CA ARG A 329 27.87 12.67 -57.43
C ARG A 329 28.11 13.29 -58.81
N GLY A 330 27.90 14.59 -58.92
CA GLY A 330 28.45 15.37 -60.02
C GLY A 330 29.96 15.58 -59.84
N ILE A 331 30.67 15.83 -60.93
CA ILE A 331 32.10 16.17 -60.89
C ILE A 331 32.20 17.55 -60.27
N GLU A 332 32.75 17.67 -59.07
CA GLU A 332 32.83 18.94 -58.34
C GLU A 332 34.20 19.61 -58.48
N SER A 333 35.23 18.86 -58.88
CA SER A 333 36.56 19.43 -59.04
C SER A 333 37.30 18.84 -60.25
N PRO A 334 38.22 19.62 -60.91
CA PRO A 334 39.02 19.15 -62.02
C PRO A 334 39.91 17.95 -61.70
N GLU A 335 40.37 17.84 -60.45
CA GLU A 335 41.24 16.77 -59.97
C GLU A 335 40.54 15.39 -60.05
N GLN A 336 39.23 15.35 -59.86
CA GLN A 336 38.43 14.09 -59.93
C GLN A 336 38.40 13.51 -61.36
N LEU A 337 38.57 14.37 -62.40
CA LEU A 337 38.69 13.94 -63.79
C LEU A 337 40.11 13.52 -64.13
N GLU A 338 41.12 14.17 -63.56
CA GLU A 338 42.54 13.84 -63.75
C GLU A 338 42.90 12.48 -63.12
N GLU A 339 42.35 12.16 -61.96
CA GLU A 339 42.48 10.82 -61.32
C GLU A 339 41.90 9.70 -62.19
N GLN A 340 40.90 9.99 -62.99
CA GLN A 340 40.31 9.08 -63.99
C GLN A 340 41.01 9.03 -65.30
N GLY A 341 42.19 9.72 -65.46
CA GLY A 341 43.01 9.73 -66.67
C GLY A 341 42.52 10.69 -67.77
N ILE A 342 41.59 11.59 -67.42
CA ILE A 342 41.09 12.60 -68.40
C ILE A 342 41.82 13.93 -68.16
N SER A 343 42.64 14.37 -69.04
CA SER A 343 43.36 15.63 -68.93
C SER A 343 42.40 16.83 -69.03
N VAL A 344 42.33 17.65 -67.96
CA VAL A 344 41.51 18.88 -67.93
C VAL A 344 42.35 20.05 -68.44
N TYR A 345 42.06 20.56 -69.64
CA TYR A 345 42.79 21.66 -70.26
C TYR A 345 42.41 23.04 -69.73
N ALA A 346 41.20 23.24 -69.29
CA ALA A 346 40.76 24.50 -68.70
C ALA A 346 39.46 24.27 -67.85
N SER A 347 39.35 25.00 -66.76
CA SER A 347 38.08 25.11 -66.00
C SER A 347 37.48 26.50 -66.24
N ILE A 348 36.23 26.54 -66.68
CA ILE A 348 35.52 27.81 -66.91
C ILE A 348 34.59 27.99 -65.64
N PRO A 349 34.87 29.02 -64.79
CA PRO A 349 34.00 29.26 -63.63
C PRO A 349 32.63 29.75 -64.11
N LEU A 350 31.57 29.17 -63.51
CA LEU A 350 30.19 29.56 -63.79
C LEU A 350 29.95 30.97 -63.20
N SER A 351 29.67 31.95 -64.05
CA SER A 351 29.35 33.30 -63.57
C SER A 351 27.85 33.39 -63.16
N GLU A 352 27.52 34.12 -62.06
CA GLU A 352 26.14 34.35 -61.65
C GLU A 352 25.28 35.07 -62.75
N HIS A 353 25.89 35.78 -63.68
CA HIS A 353 25.20 36.39 -64.80
C HIS A 353 24.78 35.38 -65.85
N GLN A 354 25.55 34.32 -66.06
CA GLN A 354 25.29 33.26 -67.03
C GLN A 354 24.16 32.33 -66.64
N GLN A 355 23.87 32.18 -65.34
CA GLN A 355 22.71 31.44 -64.84
C GLN A 355 21.36 32.09 -65.17
N LYS A 356 21.36 33.39 -65.49
CA LYS A 356 20.13 34.16 -65.74
C LYS A 356 19.83 34.36 -67.26
N VAL A 357 20.65 33.84 -68.12
CA VAL A 357 20.52 34.06 -69.57
C VAL A 357 20.51 32.70 -70.30
N ASP A 358 19.40 32.36 -70.91
CA ASP A 358 19.19 31.09 -71.63
C ASP A 358 19.96 30.94 -72.97
N ARG A 359 20.62 31.98 -73.44
CA ARG A 359 21.39 31.96 -74.68
C ARG A 359 22.74 32.69 -74.61
N LEU A 360 23.76 32.07 -75.20
CA LEU A 360 25.15 32.59 -75.34
C LEU A 360 25.24 33.81 -76.16
N GLU A 361 24.21 34.28 -76.85
CA GLU A 361 24.16 35.43 -77.77
C GLU A 361 24.00 36.80 -77.06
N ALA A 362 23.98 36.81 -75.74
CA ALA A 362 23.79 38.06 -74.97
C ALA A 362 25.04 38.50 -74.17
N LEU A 363 26.23 38.13 -74.65
CA LEU A 363 27.50 38.58 -74.10
C LEU A 363 28.11 39.63 -75.05
#